data_8a4e8749ba917926d8c7eea193d90395
#
_entry.id   8a4e8749ba917926d8c7eea193d90395
#
_cell.length_a   1.000
_cell.length_b   1.000
_cell.length_c   1.000
_cell.angle_alpha   90.00
_cell.angle_beta   90.00
_cell.angle_gamma   90.00
#
_symmetry.space_group_name_H-M   'P 1'
#
loop_
_entity.id
_entity.type
_entity.pdbx_description
1 polymer ?
#
loop_
_entity_poly.entity_id
_entity_poly.type
_entity_poly.pdbx_seq_one_letter_code
_entity_poly.pdbx_strand_id
1 'polypeptide(L)'
;GTVVDRSGNVLLDLTDGRTYSSDPQTRKSTLHWVGDRSGSISAGAVAKYSSALAGFDLVNGVYNGVNEGGVEYLTLSARVQNAALSAMYGRKGTVAVYNYKTGEILCAVTSPTYDPDNVPDIQGDTTGAYTGVYLNRFLQASYPPGSIFKIVTCAAALDCVPDIESRTFTCYG
;
A
#
# COMPACT_ATOMS: atom_id res chain seq x y z
N GLY A 1 2.92 -17.89 10.56
CA GLY A 1 2.79 -17.79 9.10
C GLY A 1 3.58 -16.67 8.47
N THR A 2 3.66 -16.66 7.17
CA THR A 2 4.55 -15.77 6.43
C THR A 2 3.80 -15.01 5.35
N VAL A 3 4.05 -13.71 5.25
CA VAL A 3 3.57 -12.85 4.16
C VAL A 3 4.70 -12.62 3.17
N VAL A 4 4.45 -12.94 1.92
CA VAL A 4 5.43 -12.81 0.83
C VAL A 4 4.90 -11.92 -0.30
N ASP A 5 5.81 -11.37 -1.09
CA ASP A 5 5.45 -10.67 -2.32
C ASP A 5 5.08 -11.67 -3.44
N ARG A 6 4.66 -11.16 -4.59
CA ARG A 6 4.29 -11.98 -5.76
C ARG A 6 5.40 -12.90 -6.27
N SER A 7 6.64 -12.65 -5.91
CA SER A 7 7.83 -13.43 -6.31
C SER A 7 8.31 -14.38 -5.22
N GLY A 8 7.63 -14.44 -4.07
CA GLY A 8 7.99 -15.25 -2.92
C GLY A 8 9.03 -14.61 -1.98
N ASN A 9 9.36 -13.33 -2.17
CA ASN A 9 10.25 -12.64 -1.23
C ASN A 9 9.52 -12.38 0.09
N VAL A 10 10.13 -12.75 1.22
CA VAL A 10 9.54 -12.55 2.54
C VAL A 10 9.44 -11.06 2.87
N LEU A 11 8.22 -10.61 3.17
CA LEU A 11 7.92 -9.27 3.66
C LEU A 11 7.78 -9.24 5.16
N LEU A 12 7.15 -10.28 5.73
CA LEU A 12 6.92 -10.44 7.15
C LEU A 12 6.81 -11.93 7.48
N ASP A 13 7.55 -12.37 8.49
CA ASP A 13 7.41 -13.70 9.10
C ASP A 13 6.86 -13.54 10.53
N LEU A 14 5.81 -14.31 10.82
CA LEU A 14 5.10 -14.34 12.11
C LEU A 14 5.26 -15.68 12.82
N THR A 15 6.15 -16.55 12.36
CA THR A 15 6.32 -17.90 12.91
C THR A 15 6.89 -17.87 14.33
N ASP A 16 7.89 -17.05 14.55
CA ASP A 16 8.52 -16.84 15.86
C ASP A 16 8.61 -15.33 16.15
N GLY A 17 7.46 -14.76 16.46
CA GLY A 17 7.33 -13.33 16.63
C GLY A 17 7.14 -12.57 15.32
N ARG A 18 7.62 -11.33 15.26
CA ARG A 18 7.44 -10.47 14.09
C ARG A 18 8.79 -10.12 13.49
N THR A 19 9.17 -10.82 12.42
CA THR A 19 10.42 -10.63 11.68
C THR A 19 10.14 -10.07 10.29
N TYR A 20 10.69 -8.91 9.99
CA TYR A 20 10.52 -8.24 8.69
C TYR A 20 11.60 -8.68 7.69
N SER A 21 11.41 -8.31 6.42
CA SER A 21 12.41 -8.49 5.37
C SER A 21 13.80 -8.02 5.82
N SER A 22 14.84 -8.73 5.41
CA SER A 22 16.23 -8.34 5.70
C SER A 22 16.66 -7.03 5.01
N ASP A 23 15.97 -6.67 3.90
CA ASP A 23 16.24 -5.43 3.16
C ASP A 23 15.51 -4.23 3.80
N PRO A 24 16.25 -3.22 4.32
CA PRO A 24 15.66 -2.03 4.93
C PRO A 24 14.74 -1.24 4.00
N GLN A 25 15.02 -1.24 2.69
CA GLN A 25 14.19 -0.54 1.72
C GLN A 25 12.84 -1.24 1.55
N THR A 26 12.84 -2.56 1.50
CA THR A 26 11.62 -3.38 1.46
C THR A 26 10.81 -3.19 2.74
N ARG A 27 11.43 -3.20 3.92
CA ARG A 27 10.74 -2.93 5.19
C ARG A 27 9.99 -1.59 5.15
N LYS A 28 10.66 -0.52 4.69
CA LYS A 28 10.05 0.82 4.58
C LYS A 28 8.92 0.85 3.55
N SER A 29 9.12 0.27 2.38
CA SER A 29 8.17 0.37 1.28
C SER A 29 6.91 -0.47 1.49
N THR A 30 6.99 -1.53 2.29
CA THR A 30 5.87 -2.44 2.56
C THR A 30 5.22 -2.24 3.93
N LEU A 31 5.75 -1.34 4.77
CA LEU A 31 5.32 -1.12 6.15
C LEU A 31 3.80 -0.97 6.29
N HIS A 32 3.18 -0.16 5.44
CA HIS A 32 1.73 0.10 5.51
C HIS A 32 0.85 -1.09 5.07
N TRP A 33 1.45 -2.17 4.57
CA TRP A 33 0.76 -3.41 4.23
C TRP A 33 0.93 -4.48 5.30
N VAL A 34 2.11 -4.57 5.86
CA VAL A 34 2.43 -5.60 6.87
C VAL A 34 2.31 -5.08 8.31
N GLY A 35 2.23 -3.76 8.51
CA GLY A 35 2.10 -3.11 9.81
C GLY A 35 3.40 -3.01 10.59
N ASP A 36 3.37 -2.21 11.64
CA ASP A 36 4.49 -1.99 12.55
C ASP A 36 4.43 -2.89 13.79
N ARG A 37 5.46 -2.84 14.63
CA ARG A 37 5.52 -3.63 15.88
C ARG A 37 4.55 -3.12 16.94
N SER A 38 4.26 -1.81 16.95
CA SER A 38 3.41 -1.17 17.95
C SER A 38 1.92 -1.28 17.68
N GLY A 39 1.54 -1.71 16.46
CA GLY A 39 0.14 -1.74 16.02
C GLY A 39 -0.42 -0.35 15.67
N SER A 40 0.41 0.67 15.56
CA SER A 40 0.01 2.02 15.16
C SER A 40 -0.40 2.11 13.70
N ILE A 41 0.17 1.24 12.86
CA ILE A 41 -0.22 1.10 11.45
C ILE A 41 -1.16 -0.09 11.32
N SER A 42 -2.38 0.17 10.83
CA SER A 42 -3.33 -0.89 10.53
C SER A 42 -2.80 -1.78 9.39
N ALA A 43 -2.42 -3.00 9.72
CA ALA A 43 -1.84 -3.97 8.81
C ALA A 43 -2.93 -4.68 8.01
N GLY A 44 -3.40 -4.07 6.93
CA GLY A 44 -4.51 -4.60 6.14
C GLY A 44 -4.32 -6.03 5.65
N ALA A 45 -3.10 -6.40 5.22
CA ALA A 45 -2.79 -7.76 4.79
C ALA A 45 -2.84 -8.75 5.96
N VAL A 46 -2.17 -8.45 7.07
CA VAL A 46 -2.14 -9.33 8.24
C VAL A 46 -3.53 -9.50 8.86
N ALA A 47 -4.29 -8.44 8.98
CA ALA A 47 -5.65 -8.48 9.53
C ALA A 47 -6.58 -9.31 8.64
N LYS A 48 -6.50 -9.14 7.32
CA LYS A 48 -7.34 -9.87 6.36
C LYS A 48 -7.08 -11.38 6.35
N TYR A 49 -5.82 -11.78 6.47
CA TYR A 49 -5.39 -13.16 6.37
C TYR A 49 -4.98 -13.77 7.72
N SER A 50 -5.42 -13.18 8.83
CA SER A 50 -5.00 -13.57 10.18
C SER A 50 -5.26 -15.04 10.48
N SER A 51 -6.40 -15.60 10.07
CA SER A 51 -6.74 -17.01 10.28
C SER A 51 -5.79 -17.96 9.52
N ALA A 52 -5.51 -17.66 8.25
CA ALA A 52 -4.59 -18.46 7.45
C ALA A 52 -3.14 -18.36 7.97
N LEU A 53 -2.72 -17.15 8.33
CA LEU A 53 -1.40 -16.91 8.92
C LEU A 53 -1.23 -17.59 10.29
N ALA A 54 -2.32 -17.75 11.06
CA ALA A 54 -2.31 -18.48 12.32
C ALA A 54 -2.43 -20.02 12.15
N GLY A 55 -2.62 -20.50 10.93
CA GLY A 55 -2.80 -21.93 10.67
C GLY A 55 -4.18 -22.46 11.11
N PHE A 56 -5.19 -21.59 11.14
CA PHE A 56 -6.56 -22.00 11.48
C PHE A 56 -7.25 -22.63 10.25
N ASP A 57 -7.67 -23.88 10.40
CA ASP A 57 -8.47 -24.60 9.40
C ASP A 57 -9.96 -24.30 9.63
N LEU A 58 -10.54 -23.49 8.74
CA LEU A 58 -11.95 -23.10 8.83
C LEU A 58 -12.91 -24.29 8.63
N VAL A 59 -12.51 -25.32 7.88
CA VAL A 59 -13.35 -26.47 7.57
C VAL A 59 -13.48 -27.38 8.78
N ASN A 60 -12.38 -27.60 9.47
CA ASN A 60 -12.32 -28.47 10.66
C ASN A 60 -12.50 -27.70 11.97
N GLY A 61 -12.48 -26.37 11.94
CA GLY A 61 -12.64 -25.50 13.12
C GLY A 61 -11.50 -25.61 14.13
N VAL A 62 -10.32 -26.03 13.70
CA VAL A 62 -9.14 -26.24 14.56
C VAL A 62 -7.89 -25.60 13.98
N TYR A 63 -6.92 -25.31 14.87
CA TYR A 63 -5.58 -24.95 14.42
C TYR A 63 -4.83 -26.21 13.96
N ASN A 64 -4.01 -26.08 12.90
CA ASN A 64 -3.16 -27.20 12.50
C ASN A 64 -2.21 -27.57 13.65
N GLY A 65 -2.08 -28.88 13.93
CA GLY A 65 -1.33 -29.38 15.09
C GLY A 65 0.20 -29.21 15.01
N VAL A 66 0.70 -28.59 13.94
CA VAL A 66 2.15 -28.41 13.67
C VAL A 66 2.62 -26.99 13.98
N ASN A 67 1.75 -26.10 14.42
CA ASN A 67 2.05 -24.66 14.65
C ASN A 67 2.65 -23.91 13.44
N GLU A 68 2.50 -24.45 12.24
CA GLU A 68 2.93 -23.83 10.99
C GLU A 68 1.77 -23.00 10.43
N GLY A 69 1.86 -21.70 10.52
CA GLY A 69 0.94 -20.81 9.84
C GLY A 69 1.12 -20.86 8.32
N GLY A 70 0.08 -20.47 7.59
CA GLY A 70 0.12 -20.44 6.12
C GLY A 70 1.08 -19.40 5.55
N VAL A 71 1.34 -19.53 4.25
CA VAL A 71 2.08 -18.53 3.46
C VAL A 71 1.08 -17.77 2.61
N GLU A 72 1.03 -16.44 2.81
CA GLU A 72 0.13 -15.56 2.08
C GLU A 72 0.90 -14.74 1.04
N TYR A 73 0.48 -14.88 -0.22
CA TYR A 73 1.08 -14.18 -1.35
C TYR A 73 0.32 -12.88 -1.64
N LEU A 74 1.00 -11.76 -1.50
CA LEU A 74 0.48 -10.47 -1.97
C LEU A 74 0.80 -10.29 -3.46
N THR A 75 -0.06 -9.60 -4.17
CA THR A 75 0.19 -9.22 -5.58
C THR A 75 1.27 -8.15 -5.71
N LEU A 76 1.68 -7.53 -4.60
CA LEU A 76 2.74 -6.52 -4.54
C LEU A 76 4.08 -7.09 -5.02
N SER A 77 4.86 -6.26 -5.69
CA SER A 77 6.26 -6.53 -6.02
C SER A 77 7.16 -5.67 -5.15
N ALA A 78 7.97 -6.28 -4.28
CA ALA A 78 8.91 -5.56 -3.43
C ALA A 78 9.85 -4.66 -4.25
N ARG A 79 10.29 -5.13 -5.41
CA ARG A 79 11.13 -4.36 -6.33
C ARG A 79 10.43 -3.08 -6.82
N VAL A 80 9.16 -3.18 -7.20
CA VAL A 80 8.39 -2.01 -7.69
C VAL A 80 8.07 -1.07 -6.54
N GLN A 81 7.72 -1.59 -5.34
CA GLN A 81 7.54 -0.83 -4.11
C GLN A 81 8.78 -0.01 -3.78
N ASN A 82 9.97 -0.63 -3.80
CA ASN A 82 11.24 0.02 -3.49
C ASN A 82 11.57 1.13 -4.49
N ALA A 83 11.38 0.87 -5.78
CA ALA A 83 11.60 1.85 -6.84
C ALA A 83 10.65 3.05 -6.70
N ALA A 84 9.37 2.79 -6.44
CA ALA A 84 8.37 3.84 -6.23
C ALA A 84 8.68 4.69 -5.00
N LEU A 85 9.02 4.08 -3.86
CA LEU A 85 9.41 4.82 -2.66
C LEU A 85 10.62 5.70 -2.91
N SER A 86 11.65 5.19 -3.59
CA SER A 86 12.84 5.96 -3.96
C SER A 86 12.50 7.15 -4.86
N ALA A 87 11.62 6.95 -5.85
CA ALA A 87 11.19 8.01 -6.77
C ALA A 87 10.37 9.12 -6.09
N MET A 88 9.80 8.87 -4.93
CA MET A 88 9.08 9.89 -4.16
C MET A 88 10.00 10.96 -3.56
N TYR A 89 11.30 10.68 -3.41
CA TYR A 89 12.30 11.63 -2.85
C TYR A 89 11.83 12.30 -1.55
N GLY A 90 11.23 11.55 -0.64
CA GLY A 90 10.70 12.06 0.62
C GLY A 90 9.41 12.91 0.52
N ARG A 91 8.84 13.06 -0.67
CA ARG A 91 7.53 13.73 -0.82
C ARG A 91 6.44 12.91 -0.16
N LYS A 92 5.51 13.60 0.50
CA LYS A 92 4.34 12.96 1.12
C LYS A 92 3.29 12.62 0.07
N GLY A 93 2.76 11.40 0.13
CA GLY A 93 1.75 10.96 -0.82
C GLY A 93 1.72 9.45 -0.97
N THR A 94 1.18 9.00 -2.08
CA THR A 94 1.12 7.58 -2.44
C THR A 94 1.40 7.40 -3.93
N VAL A 95 2.04 6.28 -4.27
CA VAL A 95 2.21 5.81 -5.65
C VAL A 95 1.59 4.44 -5.75
N ALA A 96 0.67 4.27 -6.69
CA ALA A 96 0.04 2.98 -6.96
C ALA A 96 0.22 2.57 -8.41
N VAL A 97 0.51 1.29 -8.62
CA VAL A 97 0.58 0.65 -9.93
C VAL A 97 -0.27 -0.61 -9.89
N TYR A 98 -1.21 -0.72 -10.77
CA TYR A 98 -2.08 -1.89 -10.87
C TYR A 98 -2.24 -2.37 -12.30
N ASN A 99 -2.51 -3.65 -12.45
CA ASN A 99 -2.86 -4.23 -13.73
C ASN A 99 -4.35 -4.00 -13.99
N TYR A 100 -4.67 -3.12 -14.93
CA TYR A 100 -6.07 -2.75 -15.22
C TYR A 100 -6.92 -3.90 -15.78
N LYS A 101 -6.28 -4.97 -16.28
CA LYS A 101 -6.98 -6.15 -16.81
C LYS A 101 -7.31 -7.16 -15.71
N THR A 102 -6.40 -7.36 -14.76
CA THR A 102 -6.55 -8.38 -13.70
C THR A 102 -6.99 -7.80 -12.36
N GLY A 103 -6.81 -6.50 -12.15
CA GLY A 103 -7.04 -5.84 -10.87
C GLY A 103 -5.90 -6.00 -9.86
N GLU A 104 -4.85 -6.75 -10.19
CA GLU A 104 -3.71 -6.96 -9.31
C GLU A 104 -2.99 -5.65 -8.99
N ILE A 105 -2.79 -5.37 -7.71
CA ILE A 105 -1.99 -4.22 -7.24
C ILE A 105 -0.54 -4.65 -7.18
N LEU A 106 0.28 -4.12 -8.07
CA LEU A 106 1.72 -4.41 -8.16
C LEU A 106 2.53 -3.54 -7.21
N CYS A 107 2.04 -2.35 -6.95
CA CYS A 107 2.62 -1.37 -6.04
C CYS A 107 1.52 -0.51 -5.43
N ALA A 108 1.62 -0.23 -4.15
CA ALA A 108 0.88 0.84 -3.49
C ALA A 108 1.68 1.27 -2.26
N VAL A 109 2.64 2.16 -2.50
CA VAL A 109 3.55 2.66 -1.48
C VAL A 109 3.06 3.99 -0.93
N THR A 110 3.22 4.17 0.37
CA THR A 110 2.87 5.40 1.10
C THR A 110 4.14 6.06 1.64
N SER A 111 4.19 7.38 1.58
CA SER A 111 5.21 8.22 2.22
C SER A 111 4.50 9.35 3.00
N PRO A 112 5.00 9.74 4.21
CA PRO A 112 6.20 9.24 4.87
C PRO A 112 6.06 7.80 5.36
N THR A 113 7.17 7.15 5.56
CA THR A 113 7.31 5.80 6.10
C THR A 113 8.58 5.73 6.97
N TYR A 114 8.77 4.63 7.68
CA TYR A 114 9.98 4.37 8.47
C TYR A 114 10.35 2.89 8.44
N ASP A 115 11.54 2.59 8.93
CA ASP A 115 11.99 1.21 9.12
C ASP A 115 11.45 0.66 10.44
N PRO A 116 10.61 -0.39 10.46
CA PRO A 116 10.07 -0.96 11.69
C PRO A 116 11.11 -1.57 12.62
N ASP A 117 12.32 -1.85 12.12
CA ASP A 117 13.44 -2.33 12.93
C ASP A 117 14.34 -1.18 13.43
N ASN A 118 14.13 0.05 12.93
CA ASN A 118 14.83 1.25 13.37
C ASN A 118 13.84 2.43 13.40
N VAL A 119 12.95 2.39 14.38
CA VAL A 119 11.86 3.38 14.52
C VAL A 119 12.43 4.73 14.93
N PRO A 120 12.19 5.81 14.17
CA PRO A 120 12.61 7.15 14.57
C PRO A 120 11.77 7.69 15.72
N ASP A 121 12.24 8.77 16.36
CA ASP A 121 11.42 9.51 17.32
C ASP A 121 10.32 10.31 16.61
N ILE A 122 9.19 9.63 16.36
CA ILE A 122 8.05 10.20 15.65
C ILE A 122 7.31 11.22 16.52
N GLN A 123 7.26 10.99 17.84
CA GLN A 123 6.55 11.88 18.78
C GLN A 123 7.31 13.18 19.01
N GLY A 124 8.63 13.13 18.98
CA GLY A 124 9.50 14.31 19.08
C GLY A 124 9.69 15.06 17.77
N ASP A 125 9.06 14.64 16.67
CA ASP A 125 9.22 15.31 15.37
C ASP A 125 8.57 16.69 15.34
N THR A 126 9.38 17.72 15.43
CA THR A 126 8.96 19.13 15.30
C THR A 126 9.02 19.64 13.85
N THR A 127 9.58 18.86 12.94
CA THR A 127 9.75 19.25 11.54
C THR A 127 8.53 18.89 10.68
N GLY A 128 7.68 18.01 11.20
CA GLY A 128 6.54 17.46 10.49
C GLY A 128 6.93 16.41 9.44
N ALA A 129 8.16 15.90 9.45
CA ALA A 129 8.63 14.89 8.50
C ALA A 129 7.75 13.63 8.54
N TYR A 130 7.31 13.23 9.74
CA TYR A 130 6.47 12.05 9.95
C TYR A 130 4.96 12.33 10.04
N THR A 131 4.50 13.54 9.70
CA THR A 131 3.06 13.86 9.75
C THR A 131 2.24 12.88 8.92
N GLY A 132 1.33 12.14 9.58
CA GLY A 132 0.48 11.13 8.97
C GLY A 132 1.21 9.87 8.55
N VAL A 133 2.34 9.54 9.20
CA VAL A 133 3.16 8.35 8.91
C VAL A 133 2.43 7.02 9.18
N TYR A 134 1.47 7.01 10.08
CA TYR A 134 0.68 5.81 10.38
C TYR A 134 -0.47 5.55 9.40
N LEU A 135 -0.73 6.51 8.53
CA LEU A 135 -1.84 6.46 7.58
C LEU A 135 -1.42 5.73 6.30
N ASN A 136 -2.12 4.66 5.93
CA ASN A 136 -2.01 4.11 4.60
C ASN A 136 -2.72 5.05 3.61
N ARG A 137 -1.96 5.92 2.96
CA ARG A 137 -2.52 6.97 2.09
C ARG A 137 -3.22 6.44 0.86
N PHE A 138 -2.90 5.24 0.42
CA PHE A 138 -3.59 4.60 -0.69
C PHE A 138 -5.03 4.21 -0.31
N LEU A 139 -5.24 3.72 0.92
CA LEU A 139 -6.54 3.22 1.36
C LEU A 139 -7.37 4.25 2.12
N GLN A 140 -6.72 5.18 2.82
CA GLN A 140 -7.35 6.01 3.85
C GLN A 140 -7.32 7.51 3.57
N ALA A 141 -6.52 7.97 2.58
CA ALA A 141 -6.44 9.39 2.27
C ALA A 141 -7.39 9.78 1.13
N SER A 142 -7.90 11.01 1.21
CA SER A 142 -8.64 11.65 0.14
C SER A 142 -7.84 12.82 -0.40
N TYR A 143 -7.86 13.00 -1.71
CA TYR A 143 -7.13 14.06 -2.40
C TYR A 143 -8.08 14.84 -3.32
N PRO A 144 -7.95 16.18 -3.40
CA PRO A 144 -8.64 16.93 -4.44
C PRO A 144 -8.09 16.50 -5.81
N PRO A 145 -8.96 16.09 -6.75
CA PRO A 145 -8.52 15.51 -8.02
C PRO A 145 -7.82 16.52 -8.94
N GLY A 146 -8.07 17.82 -8.76
CA GLY A 146 -7.50 18.85 -9.62
C GLY A 146 -7.78 18.60 -11.09
N SER A 147 -6.78 18.75 -11.94
CA SER A 147 -6.90 18.56 -13.39
C SER A 147 -7.26 17.13 -13.83
N ILE A 148 -7.11 16.13 -12.98
CA ILE A 148 -7.55 14.75 -13.29
C ILE A 148 -9.07 14.71 -13.46
N PHE A 149 -9.81 15.58 -12.76
CA PHE A 149 -11.26 15.67 -12.88
C PHE A 149 -11.74 16.13 -14.28
N LYS A 150 -10.85 16.70 -15.09
CA LYS A 150 -11.16 17.06 -16.48
C LYS A 150 -11.59 15.86 -17.35
N ILE A 151 -11.13 14.67 -17.02
CA ILE A 151 -11.58 13.43 -17.69
C ILE A 151 -13.09 13.25 -17.50
N VAL A 152 -13.60 13.45 -16.28
CA VAL A 152 -15.04 13.38 -15.98
C VAL A 152 -15.80 14.52 -16.67
N THR A 153 -15.24 15.72 -16.67
CA THR A 153 -15.85 16.88 -17.35
C THR A 153 -15.91 16.67 -18.87
N CYS A 154 -14.86 16.11 -19.47
CA CYS A 154 -14.86 15.79 -20.91
C CYS A 154 -15.91 14.71 -21.25
N ALA A 155 -15.98 13.65 -20.45
CA ALA A 155 -16.98 12.60 -20.65
C ALA A 155 -18.40 13.18 -20.57
N ALA A 156 -18.68 13.97 -19.54
CA ALA A 156 -19.98 14.65 -19.39
C ALA A 156 -20.28 15.61 -20.55
N ALA A 157 -19.26 16.30 -21.06
CA ALA A 157 -19.45 17.19 -22.22
C ALA A 157 -19.81 16.41 -23.49
N LEU A 158 -19.15 15.27 -23.71
CA LEU A 158 -19.46 14.38 -24.86
C LEU A 158 -20.88 13.81 -24.77
N ASP A 159 -21.32 13.45 -23.56
CA ASP A 159 -22.66 12.86 -23.35
C ASP A 159 -23.79 13.90 -23.38
N CYS A 160 -23.55 15.11 -22.87
CA CYS A 160 -24.62 16.07 -22.60
C CYS A 160 -24.67 17.28 -23.55
N VAL A 161 -23.58 17.55 -24.29
CA VAL A 161 -23.52 18.74 -25.14
C VAL A 161 -23.51 18.31 -26.62
N PRO A 162 -24.59 18.58 -27.36
CA PRO A 162 -24.63 18.30 -28.78
C PRO A 162 -23.48 18.99 -29.54
N ASP A 163 -22.89 18.29 -30.48
CA ASP A 163 -21.86 18.79 -31.40
C ASP A 163 -20.60 19.35 -30.69
N ILE A 164 -20.29 18.93 -29.46
CA ILE A 164 -19.16 19.43 -28.68
C ILE A 164 -17.82 19.24 -29.42
N GLU A 165 -17.69 18.16 -30.19
CA GLU A 165 -16.49 17.83 -30.94
C GLU A 165 -16.21 18.80 -32.10
N SER A 166 -17.26 19.44 -32.63
CA SER A 166 -17.14 20.42 -33.71
C SER A 166 -17.04 21.87 -33.23
N ARG A 167 -17.26 22.12 -31.94
CA ARG A 167 -17.21 23.49 -31.36
C ARG A 167 -15.78 23.98 -31.23
N THR A 168 -15.61 25.25 -31.59
CA THR A 168 -14.33 25.96 -31.39
C THR A 168 -14.47 26.94 -30.23
N PHE A 169 -13.49 26.91 -29.33
CA PHE A 169 -13.43 27.80 -28.18
C PHE A 169 -12.17 28.67 -28.29
N THR A 170 -12.32 29.98 -28.09
CA THR A 170 -11.18 30.88 -28.02
C THR A 170 -10.70 31.00 -26.58
N CYS A 171 -9.42 30.70 -26.33
CA CYS A 171 -8.81 30.83 -25.01
C CYS A 171 -7.90 32.06 -24.99
N TYR A 172 -8.02 32.89 -23.98
CA TYR A 172 -7.25 34.12 -23.82
C TYR A 172 -6.15 34.01 -22.73
N GLY A 173 -5.80 32.80 -22.28
CA GLY A 173 -4.79 32.55 -21.26
C GLY A 173 -5.33 31.96 -20.00
#